data_51338d1b62ce8b86bf5538159a0fc856
#
_entry.id   51338d1b62ce8b86bf5538159a0fc856
#
_cell.length_a   1.000
_cell.length_b   1.000
_cell.length_c   1.000
_cell.angle_alpha   90.00
_cell.angle_beta   90.00
_cell.angle_gamma   90.00
#
_symmetry.space_group_name_H-M   'P 1'
#
loop_
_entity.id
_entity.type
_entity.pdbx_description
1 polymer ?
#
loop_
_entity_poly.entity_id
_entity_poly.type
_entity_poly.pdbx_seq_one_letter_code
_entity_poly.pdbx_strand_id
1 'polypeptide(L)'
;MRTAWAASLAAAGLLGALGAHARPAPGASASPWGHIPIHRDAFANRYAGEVWLADMSHRLSALIPGRRFRLRLLENVRYQALREGLRPRVVLAVIEVESDFDPYAVSPAGAIGLMQVMPFWRRRVGEAHANLFRMQANLRAGCFVLRHYLNRAHGDLFRALAAYNGSNGLPFYPDHVYAVLHARWFHQ
;
A
#
# COMPACT_ATOMS: atom_id res chain seq x y z
N MET A 1 16.29 -1.79 19.05
CA MET A 1 14.85 -1.58 19.34
C MET A 1 14.27 -0.69 18.25
N ARG A 2 13.61 -1.29 17.27
CA ARG A 2 12.95 -0.56 16.17
C ARG A 2 11.48 -0.42 16.55
N THR A 3 11.06 0.79 16.84
CA THR A 3 9.68 1.12 17.18
C THR A 3 8.81 0.99 15.93
N ALA A 4 7.98 -0.04 15.91
CA ALA A 4 6.91 -0.18 14.94
C ALA A 4 5.88 0.93 15.18
N TRP A 5 5.78 1.85 14.25
CA TRP A 5 4.75 2.89 14.23
C TRP A 5 3.44 2.32 13.68
N ALA A 6 2.80 1.43 14.44
CA ALA A 6 1.46 0.95 14.11
C ALA A 6 0.43 1.83 14.83
N ALA A 7 0.31 3.07 14.45
CA ALA A 7 -0.81 3.91 14.85
C ALA A 7 -1.86 3.92 13.74
N SER A 8 -2.52 2.79 13.53
CA SER A 8 -3.71 2.71 12.69
C SER A 8 -4.90 3.20 13.49
N LEU A 9 -5.21 4.46 13.43
CA LEU A 9 -6.47 5.04 13.90
C LEU A 9 -7.56 4.77 12.85
N ALA A 10 -8.00 3.53 12.74
CA ALA A 10 -9.17 3.18 11.93
C ALA A 10 -10.33 2.80 12.84
N ALA A 11 -10.94 3.79 13.45
CA ALA A 11 -12.26 3.64 14.06
C ALA A 11 -13.02 4.95 13.91
N ALA A 12 -13.81 5.07 12.88
CA ALA A 12 -14.99 5.95 12.83
C ALA A 12 -15.79 5.61 11.58
N GLY A 13 -16.94 5.04 11.81
CA GLY A 13 -18.19 5.73 11.66
C GLY A 13 -18.88 5.37 10.36
N LEU A 14 -19.65 4.27 10.39
CA LEU A 14 -20.86 4.13 9.56
C LEU A 14 -21.96 4.99 10.19
N LEU A 15 -22.12 6.19 9.69
CA LEU A 15 -23.40 6.91 9.77
C LEU A 15 -23.55 7.70 8.48
N GLY A 16 -24.61 7.38 7.77
CA GLY A 16 -25.00 8.07 6.57
C GLY A 16 -25.37 9.53 6.86
N ALA A 17 -24.88 10.42 6.03
CA ALA A 17 -25.44 11.75 5.89
C ALA A 17 -25.32 12.16 4.44
N LEU A 18 -26.46 12.58 3.93
CA LEU A 18 -26.72 13.19 2.65
C LEU A 18 -25.77 14.34 2.34
N GLY A 19 -25.42 14.41 1.08
CA GLY A 19 -24.87 15.48 0.29
C GLY A 19 -24.61 16.84 0.94
N ALA A 20 -23.32 17.12 1.15
CA ALA A 20 -22.81 18.47 1.01
C ALA A 20 -21.50 18.36 0.23
N HIS A 21 -21.50 18.91 -0.98
CA HIS A 21 -20.28 19.11 -1.78
C HIS A 21 -19.43 20.14 -1.03
N ALA A 22 -18.55 19.66 -0.17
CA ALA A 22 -17.55 20.51 0.43
C ALA A 22 -16.61 21.00 -0.68
N ARG A 23 -16.66 22.30 -0.98
CA ARG A 23 -15.68 22.98 -1.82
C ARG A 23 -14.30 22.75 -1.18
N PRO A 24 -13.28 22.38 -1.97
CA PRO A 24 -11.92 22.27 -1.44
C PRO A 24 -11.53 23.65 -0.89
N ALA A 25 -10.98 23.66 0.33
CA ALA A 25 -10.44 24.86 0.95
C ALA A 25 -9.35 25.44 0.04
N PRO A 26 -9.34 26.76 -0.22
CA PRO A 26 -8.27 27.40 -0.97
C PRO A 26 -7.02 27.36 -0.08
N GLY A 27 -6.00 26.58 -0.51
CA GLY A 27 -4.74 26.46 0.22
C GLY A 27 -4.24 25.03 0.45
N ALA A 28 -4.83 24.02 -0.19
CA ALA A 28 -4.18 22.70 -0.24
C ALA A 28 -2.84 22.85 -0.97
N SER A 29 -1.75 22.95 -0.21
CA SER A 29 -0.40 22.97 -0.77
C SER A 29 -0.24 21.79 -1.71
N ALA A 30 0.19 22.05 -2.94
CA ALA A 30 0.58 21.00 -3.86
C ALA A 30 1.56 20.08 -3.13
N SER A 31 1.32 18.77 -3.21
CA SER A 31 2.22 17.79 -2.59
C SER A 31 3.66 18.12 -2.94
N PRO A 32 4.60 18.26 -1.99
CA PRO A 32 5.99 18.58 -2.26
C PRO A 32 6.66 17.50 -3.14
N TRP A 33 6.00 16.36 -3.34
CA TRP A 33 6.51 15.21 -4.06
C TRP A 33 6.10 15.18 -5.55
N GLY A 34 5.33 16.17 -6.03
CA GLY A 34 4.85 16.20 -7.40
C GLY A 34 3.82 15.12 -7.72
N HIS A 35 3.38 15.07 -8.97
CA HIS A 35 2.49 14.02 -9.46
C HIS A 35 3.32 12.80 -9.88
N ILE A 36 3.23 11.68 -9.15
CA ILE A 36 3.80 10.42 -9.60
C ILE A 36 2.80 9.79 -10.58
N PRO A 37 3.11 9.74 -11.88
CA PRO A 37 2.19 9.17 -12.86
C PRO A 37 1.94 7.69 -12.54
N ILE A 38 0.67 7.31 -12.39
CA ILE A 38 0.26 5.92 -12.12
C ILE A 38 0.17 5.19 -13.48
N HIS A 39 1.24 5.21 -14.24
CA HIS A 39 1.31 4.36 -15.43
C HIS A 39 1.58 2.91 -15.01
N ARG A 40 0.92 1.98 -15.65
CA ARG A 40 1.23 0.55 -15.52
C ARG A 40 2.71 0.39 -15.82
N ASP A 41 3.49 -0.07 -14.84
CA ASP A 41 4.78 -0.69 -15.12
C ASP A 41 4.49 -2.00 -15.85
N ALA A 42 3.98 -1.89 -17.06
CA ALA A 42 3.87 -3.02 -17.94
C ALA A 42 5.30 -3.42 -18.26
N PHE A 43 5.78 -4.47 -17.62
CA PHE A 43 7.00 -5.10 -18.08
C PHE A 43 6.75 -5.56 -19.51
N ALA A 44 7.28 -4.82 -20.46
CA ALA A 44 7.07 -5.05 -21.87
C ALA A 44 7.51 -6.44 -22.32
N ASN A 45 8.32 -7.13 -21.49
CA ASN A 45 8.78 -8.48 -21.76
C ASN A 45 9.24 -9.20 -20.48
N ARG A 46 9.52 -10.51 -20.60
CA ARG A 46 10.02 -11.39 -19.54
C ARG A 46 11.30 -10.86 -18.88
N TYR A 47 12.22 -10.34 -19.66
CA TYR A 47 13.53 -9.85 -19.18
C TYR A 47 13.37 -8.66 -18.22
N ALA A 48 12.50 -7.71 -18.55
CA ALA A 48 12.23 -6.58 -17.66
C ALA A 48 11.67 -7.03 -16.31
N GLY A 49 10.86 -8.11 -16.31
CA GLY A 49 10.37 -8.72 -15.07
C GLY A 49 11.47 -9.39 -14.24
N GLU A 50 12.41 -10.06 -14.88
CA GLU A 50 13.54 -10.71 -14.21
C GLU A 50 14.52 -9.67 -13.63
N VAL A 51 14.83 -8.62 -14.39
CA VAL A 51 15.67 -7.49 -13.94
C VAL A 51 15.03 -6.79 -12.74
N TRP A 52 13.71 -6.50 -12.80
CA TRP A 52 12.99 -5.90 -11.68
C TRP A 52 13.05 -6.80 -10.43
N LEU A 53 12.85 -8.11 -10.58
CA LEU A 53 12.89 -9.06 -9.47
C LEU A 53 14.26 -9.12 -8.83
N ALA A 54 15.33 -9.10 -9.64
CA ALA A 54 16.71 -9.10 -9.16
C ALA A 54 17.04 -7.82 -8.38
N ASP A 55 16.71 -6.63 -8.95
CA ASP A 55 16.92 -5.33 -8.31
C ASP A 55 16.14 -5.23 -6.98
N MET A 56 14.85 -5.52 -6.98
CA MET A 56 14.02 -5.46 -5.78
C MET A 56 14.48 -6.48 -4.73
N SER A 57 14.92 -7.67 -5.15
CA SER A 57 15.46 -8.68 -4.24
C SER A 57 16.77 -8.22 -3.59
N HIS A 58 17.62 -7.53 -4.33
CA HIS A 58 18.84 -6.93 -3.77
C HIS A 58 18.49 -5.86 -2.70
N ARG A 59 17.61 -4.93 -3.02
CA ARG A 59 17.17 -3.85 -2.10
C ARG A 59 16.53 -4.39 -0.81
N LEU A 60 15.76 -5.48 -0.91
CA LEU A 60 15.12 -6.14 0.25
C LEU A 60 16.08 -7.02 1.06
N SER A 61 17.30 -7.27 0.61
CA SER A 61 18.17 -8.27 1.24
C SER A 61 18.52 -7.98 2.69
N ALA A 62 18.67 -6.69 3.05
CA ALA A 62 18.95 -6.26 4.41
C ALA A 62 17.72 -6.34 5.33
N LEU A 63 16.51 -6.14 4.80
CA LEU A 63 15.25 -6.21 5.56
C LEU A 63 14.74 -7.64 5.70
N ILE A 64 14.89 -8.41 4.64
CA ILE A 64 14.41 -9.79 4.54
C ILE A 64 15.59 -10.68 4.12
N PRO A 65 16.40 -11.21 5.06
CA PRO A 65 17.56 -12.06 4.72
C PRO A 65 17.17 -13.35 4.00
N GLY A 66 15.99 -13.91 4.30
CA GLY A 66 15.50 -15.17 3.75
C GLY A 66 15.15 -15.06 2.25
N ARG A 67 16.08 -15.44 1.35
CA ARG A 67 15.94 -15.33 -0.11
C ARG A 67 14.64 -15.94 -0.64
N ARG A 68 14.25 -17.12 -0.17
CA ARG A 68 13.03 -17.83 -0.65
C ARG A 68 11.76 -17.05 -0.32
N PHE A 69 11.67 -16.50 0.89
CA PHE A 69 10.53 -15.66 1.29
C PHE A 69 10.50 -14.36 0.48
N ARG A 70 11.65 -13.70 0.37
CA ARG A 70 11.82 -12.45 -0.39
C ARG A 70 11.37 -12.55 -1.84
N LEU A 71 11.79 -13.61 -2.55
CA LEU A 71 11.39 -13.82 -3.95
C LEU A 71 9.88 -14.08 -4.07
N ARG A 72 9.32 -14.95 -3.22
CA ARG A 72 7.87 -15.19 -3.20
C ARG A 72 7.07 -13.94 -2.89
N LEU A 73 7.54 -13.09 -1.98
CA LEU A 73 6.91 -11.81 -1.67
C LEU A 73 6.88 -10.91 -2.91
N LEU A 74 8.02 -10.73 -3.57
CA LEU A 74 8.15 -9.86 -4.75
C LEU A 74 7.29 -10.33 -5.92
N GLU A 75 7.26 -11.62 -6.20
CA GLU A 75 6.39 -12.22 -7.23
C GLU A 75 4.91 -11.95 -6.94
N ASN A 76 4.48 -12.16 -5.69
CA ASN A 76 3.10 -11.90 -5.29
C ASN A 76 2.76 -10.40 -5.31
N VAL A 77 3.65 -9.54 -4.81
CA VAL A 77 3.47 -8.07 -4.88
C VAL A 77 3.31 -7.63 -6.33
N ARG A 78 4.22 -8.09 -7.21
CA ARG A 78 4.13 -7.76 -8.64
C ARG A 78 2.81 -8.21 -9.24
N TYR A 79 2.42 -9.46 -9.00
CA TYR A 79 1.18 -10.02 -9.54
C TYR A 79 -0.05 -9.25 -9.07
N GLN A 80 -0.20 -9.03 -7.76
CA GLN A 80 -1.40 -8.38 -7.21
C GLN A 80 -1.43 -6.89 -7.55
N ALA A 81 -0.29 -6.20 -7.54
CA ALA A 81 -0.21 -4.80 -7.92
C ALA A 81 -0.62 -4.58 -9.39
N LEU A 82 -0.05 -5.34 -10.32
CA LEU A 82 -0.37 -5.22 -11.74
C LEU A 82 -1.83 -5.58 -12.05
N ARG A 83 -2.37 -6.58 -11.39
CA ARG A 83 -3.78 -6.97 -11.50
C ARG A 83 -4.72 -5.82 -11.11
N GLU A 84 -4.40 -5.07 -10.07
CA GLU A 84 -5.16 -3.90 -9.63
C GLU A 84 -4.71 -2.59 -10.34
N GLY A 85 -3.80 -2.67 -11.32
CA GLY A 85 -3.27 -1.51 -12.05
C GLY A 85 -2.45 -0.58 -11.15
N LEU A 86 -1.84 -1.09 -10.08
CA LEU A 86 -0.94 -0.37 -9.19
C LEU A 86 0.51 -0.55 -9.62
N ARG A 87 1.37 0.35 -9.18
CA ARG A 87 2.82 0.19 -9.31
C ARG A 87 3.34 -0.72 -8.20
N PRO A 88 4.06 -1.82 -8.51
CA PRO A 88 4.62 -2.71 -7.49
C PRO A 88 5.50 -2.00 -6.45
N ARG A 89 6.26 -0.97 -6.87
CA ARG A 89 7.10 -0.16 -5.95
C ARG A 89 6.28 0.62 -4.91
N VAL A 90 5.12 1.14 -5.29
CA VAL A 90 4.20 1.80 -4.34
C VAL A 90 3.67 0.79 -3.33
N VAL A 91 3.30 -0.42 -3.77
CA VAL A 91 2.85 -1.48 -2.87
C VAL A 91 3.96 -1.89 -1.91
N LEU A 92 5.22 -1.99 -2.37
CA LEU A 92 6.37 -2.27 -1.48
C LEU A 92 6.56 -1.18 -0.42
N ALA A 93 6.46 0.10 -0.80
CA ALA A 93 6.56 1.20 0.16
C ALA A 93 5.43 1.17 1.20
N VAL A 94 4.20 0.85 0.79
CA VAL A 94 3.07 0.67 1.71
C VAL A 94 3.33 -0.49 2.67
N ILE A 95 3.79 -1.65 2.19
CA ILE A 95 4.10 -2.80 3.05
C ILE A 95 5.18 -2.46 4.07
N GLU A 96 6.23 -1.74 3.65
CA GLU A 96 7.31 -1.32 4.54
C GLU A 96 6.78 -0.43 5.67
N VAL A 97 5.95 0.56 5.35
CA VAL A 97 5.35 1.48 6.34
C VAL A 97 4.36 0.78 7.26
N GLU A 98 3.56 -0.15 6.72
CA GLU A 98 2.48 -0.81 7.47
C GLU A 98 2.99 -1.89 8.43
N SER A 99 3.99 -2.66 8.03
CA SER A 99 4.38 -3.87 8.77
C SER A 99 5.89 -4.13 8.84
N ASP A 100 6.73 -3.31 8.20
CA ASP A 100 8.16 -3.63 8.00
C ASP A 100 8.34 -5.05 7.43
N PHE A 101 7.45 -5.43 6.51
CA PHE A 101 7.37 -6.76 5.86
C PHE A 101 7.03 -7.94 6.79
N ASP A 102 6.47 -7.70 7.97
CA ASP A 102 6.01 -8.77 8.85
C ASP A 102 4.61 -9.29 8.41
N PRO A 103 4.50 -10.54 7.92
CA PRO A 103 3.21 -11.11 7.51
C PRO A 103 2.26 -11.41 8.69
N TYR A 104 2.77 -11.37 9.92
CA TYR A 104 2.03 -11.67 11.14
C TYR A 104 1.71 -10.44 11.97
N ALA A 105 2.06 -9.26 11.50
CA ALA A 105 1.77 -8.00 12.18
C ALA A 105 0.26 -7.85 12.44
N VAL A 106 -0.07 -7.41 13.67
CA VAL A 106 -1.45 -7.07 14.06
C VAL A 106 -1.41 -5.74 14.79
N SER A 107 -2.18 -4.76 14.30
CA SER A 107 -2.28 -3.47 14.96
C SER A 107 -3.26 -3.50 16.14
N PRO A 108 -3.20 -2.54 17.07
CA PRO A 108 -4.18 -2.39 18.15
C PRO A 108 -5.63 -2.25 17.63
N ALA A 109 -5.82 -1.71 16.43
CA ALA A 109 -7.12 -1.58 15.78
C ALA A 109 -7.60 -2.88 15.07
N GLY A 110 -6.78 -3.94 15.07
CA GLY A 110 -7.10 -5.22 14.45
C GLY A 110 -6.80 -5.30 12.95
N ALA A 111 -5.99 -4.39 12.41
CA ALA A 111 -5.46 -4.54 11.05
C ALA A 111 -4.43 -5.66 11.01
N ILE A 112 -4.37 -6.42 9.90
CA ILE A 112 -3.64 -7.70 9.82
C ILE A 112 -2.66 -7.72 8.65
N GLY A 113 -1.45 -8.20 8.93
CA GLY A 113 -0.43 -8.68 8.00
C GLY A 113 0.28 -7.59 7.20
N LEU A 114 0.89 -7.98 6.09
CA LEU A 114 1.81 -7.18 5.28
C LEU A 114 1.29 -5.76 4.95
N MET A 115 0.04 -5.64 4.53
CA MET A 115 -0.58 -4.38 4.13
C MET A 115 -1.58 -3.87 5.18
N GLN A 116 -1.56 -4.39 6.40
CA GLN A 116 -2.42 -4.00 7.52
C GLN A 116 -3.90 -3.86 7.11
N VAL A 117 -4.45 -4.93 6.55
CA VAL A 117 -5.81 -4.95 6.04
C VAL A 117 -6.80 -5.17 7.19
N MET A 118 -7.80 -4.30 7.28
CA MET A 118 -8.90 -4.49 8.23
C MET A 118 -9.79 -5.67 7.81
N PRO A 119 -10.19 -6.57 8.75
CA PRO A 119 -10.92 -7.79 8.44
C PRO A 119 -12.25 -7.60 7.70
N PHE A 120 -12.92 -6.47 7.85
CA PHE A 120 -14.19 -6.21 7.16
C PHE A 120 -14.03 -6.10 5.62
N TRP A 121 -12.83 -5.77 5.12
CA TRP A 121 -12.56 -5.70 3.69
C TRP A 121 -12.66 -7.06 2.98
N ARG A 122 -12.49 -8.18 3.70
CA ARG A 122 -12.60 -9.54 3.12
C ARG A 122 -13.89 -9.74 2.33
N ARG A 123 -15.02 -9.28 2.87
CA ARG A 123 -16.31 -9.38 2.19
C ARG A 123 -16.36 -8.57 0.90
N ARG A 124 -15.77 -7.37 0.90
CA ARG A 124 -15.74 -6.48 -0.26
C ARG A 124 -14.82 -6.99 -1.37
N VAL A 125 -13.78 -7.71 -1.01
CA VAL A 125 -12.86 -8.39 -1.96
C VAL A 125 -13.45 -9.67 -2.53
N GLY A 126 -14.60 -10.12 -2.00
CA GLY A 126 -15.23 -11.40 -2.38
C GLY A 126 -14.61 -12.63 -1.71
N GLU A 127 -13.86 -12.44 -0.62
CA GLU A 127 -13.16 -13.51 0.12
C GLU A 127 -13.47 -13.45 1.61
N ALA A 128 -14.75 -13.56 1.99
CA ALA A 128 -15.22 -13.38 3.36
C ALA A 128 -14.46 -14.20 4.42
N HIS A 129 -13.97 -15.38 4.05
CA HIS A 129 -13.29 -16.32 4.93
C HIS A 129 -11.76 -16.36 4.73
N ALA A 130 -11.20 -15.44 3.94
CA ALA A 130 -9.76 -15.42 3.69
C ALA A 130 -8.96 -15.21 4.98
N ASN A 131 -7.89 -15.98 5.13
CA ASN A 131 -6.92 -15.78 6.21
C ASN A 131 -5.93 -14.68 5.80
N LEU A 132 -6.06 -13.50 6.40
CA LEU A 132 -5.22 -12.33 6.11
C LEU A 132 -3.75 -12.47 6.57
N PHE A 133 -3.40 -13.49 7.33
CA PHE A 133 -1.99 -13.83 7.60
C PHE A 133 -1.33 -14.56 6.42
N ARG A 134 -2.11 -15.04 5.46
CA ARG A 134 -1.56 -15.59 4.23
C ARG A 134 -1.17 -14.46 3.28
N MET A 135 0.09 -14.44 2.88
CA MET A 135 0.68 -13.43 2.00
C MET A 135 -0.21 -13.11 0.79
N GLN A 136 -0.63 -14.12 0.04
CA GLN A 136 -1.43 -13.93 -1.17
C GLN A 136 -2.78 -13.27 -0.89
N ALA A 137 -3.49 -13.70 0.16
CA ALA A 137 -4.78 -13.14 0.54
C ALA A 137 -4.63 -11.70 1.04
N ASN A 138 -3.58 -11.42 1.82
CA ASN A 138 -3.29 -10.09 2.33
C ASN A 138 -2.97 -9.10 1.20
N LEU A 139 -2.04 -9.45 0.32
CA LEU A 139 -1.66 -8.61 -0.82
C LEU A 139 -2.82 -8.39 -1.79
N ARG A 140 -3.63 -9.43 -2.05
CA ARG A 140 -4.85 -9.27 -2.87
C ARG A 140 -5.81 -8.26 -2.24
N ALA A 141 -6.11 -8.41 -0.96
CA ALA A 141 -7.01 -7.51 -0.26
C ALA A 141 -6.43 -6.09 -0.15
N GLY A 142 -5.16 -5.95 0.23
CA GLY A 142 -4.49 -4.66 0.37
C GLY A 142 -4.41 -3.88 -0.95
N CYS A 143 -4.03 -4.55 -2.05
CA CYS A 143 -4.00 -3.92 -3.37
C CYS A 143 -5.41 -3.49 -3.83
N PHE A 144 -6.44 -4.31 -3.59
CA PHE A 144 -7.84 -3.94 -3.85
C PHE A 144 -8.25 -2.69 -3.06
N VAL A 145 -7.93 -2.63 -1.76
CA VAL A 145 -8.25 -1.47 -0.90
C VAL A 145 -7.53 -0.22 -1.39
N LEU A 146 -6.24 -0.32 -1.71
CA LEU A 146 -5.47 0.81 -2.23
C LEU A 146 -6.04 1.30 -3.57
N ARG A 147 -6.41 0.39 -4.48
CA ARG A 147 -7.09 0.72 -5.74
C ARG A 147 -8.44 1.39 -5.51
N HIS A 148 -9.23 0.87 -4.57
CA HIS A 148 -10.51 1.45 -4.20
C HIS A 148 -10.37 2.94 -3.81
N TYR A 149 -9.43 3.26 -2.92
CA TYR A 149 -9.19 4.64 -2.52
C TYR A 149 -8.56 5.49 -3.62
N LEU A 150 -7.72 4.91 -4.46
CA LEU A 150 -7.14 5.61 -5.61
C LEU A 150 -8.21 6.03 -6.63
N ASN A 151 -9.19 5.17 -6.87
CA ASN A 151 -10.33 5.50 -7.73
C ASN A 151 -11.19 6.62 -7.11
N ARG A 152 -11.46 6.58 -5.81
CA ARG A 152 -12.19 7.63 -5.09
C ARG A 152 -11.43 8.96 -5.05
N ALA A 153 -10.12 8.91 -5.06
CA ALA A 153 -9.24 10.07 -5.11
C ALA A 153 -8.96 10.55 -6.56
N HIS A 154 -9.67 10.01 -7.55
CA HIS A 154 -9.48 10.36 -8.97
C HIS A 154 -8.02 10.23 -9.46
N GLY A 155 -7.30 9.21 -8.95
CA GLY A 155 -5.91 8.97 -9.30
C GLY A 155 -4.87 9.72 -8.46
N ASP A 156 -5.29 10.56 -7.53
CA ASP A 156 -4.40 11.24 -6.58
C ASP A 156 -3.90 10.25 -5.53
N LEU A 157 -2.64 9.82 -5.68
CA LEU A 157 -2.05 8.83 -4.78
C LEU A 157 -1.89 9.36 -3.36
N PHE A 158 -1.60 10.64 -3.17
CA PHE A 158 -1.44 11.23 -1.84
C PHE A 158 -2.75 11.12 -1.04
N ARG A 159 -3.85 11.55 -1.65
CA ARG A 159 -5.19 11.45 -1.06
C ARG A 159 -5.62 10.00 -0.85
N ALA A 160 -5.28 9.12 -1.79
CA ALA A 160 -5.59 7.70 -1.67
C ALA A 160 -4.88 7.07 -0.48
N LEU A 161 -3.60 7.39 -0.26
CA LEU A 161 -2.81 6.91 0.88
C LEU A 161 -3.36 7.45 2.21
N ALA A 162 -3.72 8.73 2.28
CA ALA A 162 -4.35 9.31 3.47
C ALA A 162 -5.67 8.59 3.81
N ALA A 163 -6.49 8.28 2.81
CA ALA A 163 -7.74 7.53 2.99
C ALA A 163 -7.49 6.05 3.33
N TYR A 164 -6.45 5.43 2.76
CA TYR A 164 -6.04 4.06 3.04
C TYR A 164 -5.71 3.86 4.52
N ASN A 165 -4.94 4.76 5.09
CA ASN A 165 -4.55 4.73 6.51
C ASN A 165 -5.65 5.24 7.45
N GLY A 166 -6.66 5.94 6.93
CA GLY A 166 -7.69 6.59 7.75
C GLY A 166 -7.24 7.90 8.41
N SER A 167 -6.15 8.50 7.94
CA SER A 167 -5.60 9.75 8.49
C SER A 167 -6.41 11.01 8.13
N ASN A 168 -7.59 10.85 7.51
CA ASN A 168 -8.54 11.93 7.20
C ASN A 168 -7.93 13.12 6.45
N GLY A 169 -7.00 12.85 5.53
CA GLY A 169 -6.32 13.87 4.73
C GLY A 169 -5.08 14.49 5.40
N LEU A 170 -4.72 14.07 6.59
CA LEU A 170 -3.46 14.50 7.22
C LEU A 170 -2.24 13.96 6.45
N PRO A 171 -1.17 14.74 6.33
CA PRO A 171 -0.07 14.42 5.41
C PRO A 171 0.92 13.38 5.95
N PHE A 172 1.00 13.14 7.26
CA PHE A 172 2.07 12.37 7.88
C PHE A 172 2.21 10.93 7.32
N TYR A 173 1.10 10.24 7.04
CA TYR A 173 1.18 8.89 6.47
C TYR A 173 1.56 8.91 4.98
N PRO A 174 0.89 9.67 4.11
CA PRO A 174 1.35 9.82 2.72
C PRO A 174 2.81 10.26 2.63
N ASP A 175 3.24 11.27 3.40
CA ASP A 175 4.62 11.75 3.40
C ASP A 175 5.60 10.64 3.77
N HIS A 176 5.27 9.81 4.77
CA HIS A 176 6.11 8.68 5.14
C HIS A 176 6.22 7.64 4.02
N VAL A 177 5.09 7.26 3.39
CA VAL A 177 5.11 6.35 2.24
C VAL A 177 5.94 6.92 1.09
N TYR A 178 5.80 8.22 0.78
CA TYR A 178 6.59 8.87 -0.26
C TYR A 178 8.09 8.92 0.09
N ALA A 179 8.44 9.22 1.34
CA ALA A 179 9.83 9.21 1.79
C ALA A 179 10.47 7.83 1.60
N VAL A 180 9.79 6.76 2.02
CA VAL A 180 10.24 5.37 1.83
C VAL A 180 10.32 5.03 0.34
N LEU A 181 9.31 5.41 -0.45
CA LEU A 181 9.27 5.18 -1.88
C LEU A 181 10.47 5.80 -2.58
N HIS A 182 10.81 7.05 -2.27
CA HIS A 182 11.95 7.75 -2.86
C HIS A 182 13.30 7.22 -2.35
N ALA A 183 13.41 6.97 -1.06
CA ALA A 183 14.68 6.54 -0.47
C ALA A 183 15.10 5.13 -0.90
N ARG A 184 14.13 4.22 -1.11
CA ARG A 184 14.43 2.80 -1.33
C ARG A 184 13.94 2.25 -2.67
N TRP A 185 12.75 2.67 -3.11
CA TRP A 185 12.08 2.02 -4.25
C TRP A 185 12.16 2.81 -5.56
N PHE A 186 12.48 4.11 -5.46
CA PHE A 186 12.67 4.99 -6.61
C PHE A 186 14.15 5.36 -6.73
N HIS A 187 14.95 4.53 -7.39
CA HIS A 187 16.23 4.99 -7.91
C HIS A 187 16.14 4.99 -9.44
N GLN A 188 16.51 6.14 -10.00
CA GLN A 188 16.78 6.28 -11.43
C GLN A 188 17.99 5.43 -11.81
#